data_c6307f7f4d7487883e952350ea3938dd
#
_entry.id   c6307f7f4d7487883e952350ea3938dd
#
_cell.length_a   1.000
_cell.length_b   1.000
_cell.length_c   1.000
_cell.angle_alpha   90.00
_cell.angle_beta   90.00
_cell.angle_gamma   90.00
#
_symmetry.space_group_name_H-M   'P 1'
#
loop_
_entity.id
_entity.type
_entity.pdbx_description
1 polymer ?
#
loop_
_entity_poly.entity_id
_entity_poly.type
_entity_poly.pdbx_seq_one_letter_code
_entity_poly.pdbx_strand_id
1 'polypeptide(L)'
;LTVYPDPIKPQIWRINLQSEVIGEKVFADKQRTKTGEIFMRSMLLALLAATAIATSAQAKDVTVAVTAIVEHPALDAARDGVKDALAEAGYKEGENLKFVYQSAQGNPATAAQIARQFVGEGPDVIVPISTPSAQAVVSATRDIPVVFTAVSDPLGAQLVKDMTKPGGNVTGLSDMSPVAEHIKLIKEVMPNIKKLGYLYNSGETNSVSLLAALKEAASAEGIEIVESAATKSAEVQGAARALVGRADAMYVPTDNTIVSALESAVGVAEESKLPLFTADTDSVKRGALAALGFNYYDVGKQTGAVVVKILKGEKPGDIAVDIAKGTDLVINLGAAKKMGVEFPQAVIDRATSKID
;
A
#
# COMPACT_ATOMS: atom_id res chain seq x y z
N LEU A 1 -63.35 -6.99 42.70
CA LEU A 1 -63.99 -7.64 43.80
C LEU A 1 -62.98 -8.47 44.60
N THR A 2 -62.55 -7.92 45.70
CA THR A 2 -62.78 -8.36 47.08
C THR A 2 -62.07 -9.68 47.45
N VAL A 3 -61.37 -9.88 48.50
CA VAL A 3 -61.19 -9.27 49.82
C VAL A 3 -60.01 -9.97 50.50
N TYR A 4 -59.20 -9.23 51.23
CA TYR A 4 -58.31 -9.68 52.32
C TYR A 4 -59.09 -10.35 53.47
N PRO A 5 -58.46 -11.15 54.35
CA PRO A 5 -57.81 -10.55 55.50
C PRO A 5 -56.56 -11.26 56.08
N ASP A 6 -55.79 -10.46 56.78
CA ASP A 6 -54.77 -10.72 57.80
C ASP A 6 -55.43 -11.20 59.16
N PRO A 7 -54.69 -11.31 60.23
CA PRO A 7 -53.46 -11.93 60.73
C PRO A 7 -53.69 -12.80 61.99
N ILE A 8 -52.66 -13.49 62.52
CA ILE A 8 -52.60 -13.80 64.01
C ILE A 8 -51.14 -14.10 64.40
N LYS A 9 -50.57 -13.33 65.28
CA LYS A 9 -49.53 -13.63 66.31
C LYS A 9 -50.22 -14.15 67.58
N PRO A 10 -49.58 -14.55 68.68
CA PRO A 10 -48.18 -14.86 69.05
C PRO A 10 -48.06 -16.12 69.94
N GLN A 11 -46.92 -16.53 70.39
CA GLN A 11 -46.50 -16.65 71.78
C GLN A 11 -45.14 -17.39 72.00
N ILE A 12 -44.41 -16.74 72.82
CA ILE A 12 -43.28 -16.95 73.68
C ILE A 12 -43.20 -18.29 74.41
N TRP A 13 -42.01 -18.97 74.39
CA TRP A 13 -41.48 -19.68 75.56
C TRP A 13 -39.98 -19.42 75.69
N ARG A 14 -39.55 -18.84 76.78
CA ARG A 14 -38.17 -18.79 77.27
C ARG A 14 -37.90 -20.08 78.04
N ILE A 15 -36.84 -20.76 77.80
CA ILE A 15 -36.15 -21.62 78.72
C ILE A 15 -34.65 -21.38 78.63
N ASN A 16 -34.10 -21.20 79.79
CA ASN A 16 -32.74 -20.84 80.12
C ASN A 16 -31.88 -22.11 80.22
N LEU A 17 -30.71 -22.18 79.58
CA LEU A 17 -29.67 -23.10 79.98
C LEU A 17 -28.28 -22.51 79.60
N GLN A 18 -27.65 -21.91 80.59
CA GLN A 18 -26.26 -21.60 80.65
C GLN A 18 -25.52 -22.84 81.17
N SER A 19 -24.81 -23.53 80.31
CA SER A 19 -23.66 -24.39 80.70
C SER A 19 -22.91 -25.15 79.56
N GLU A 20 -22.98 -24.76 78.28
CA GLU A 20 -22.18 -25.46 77.25
C GLU A 20 -21.31 -24.56 76.35
N VAL A 21 -20.89 -23.38 76.84
CA VAL A 21 -20.23 -22.36 75.97
C VAL A 21 -18.72 -22.45 75.97
N ILE A 22 -18.06 -23.39 76.65
CA ILE A 22 -16.61 -23.41 76.75
C ILE A 22 -15.95 -24.46 75.79
N GLY A 23 -16.71 -25.51 75.38
CA GLY A 23 -16.16 -26.56 74.51
C GLY A 23 -16.15 -26.24 73.00
N GLU A 24 -17.10 -25.46 72.51
CA GLU A 24 -17.24 -25.18 71.05
C GLU A 24 -16.35 -24.08 70.53
N LYS A 25 -15.94 -23.11 71.37
CA LYS A 25 -15.07 -22.02 70.91
C LYS A 25 -13.66 -22.45 70.57
N VAL A 26 -13.10 -23.47 71.20
CA VAL A 26 -11.73 -23.95 70.91
C VAL A 26 -11.70 -24.84 69.66
N PHE A 27 -12.81 -25.53 69.34
CA PHE A 27 -12.89 -26.37 68.14
C PHE A 27 -13.17 -25.54 66.87
N ALA A 28 -13.94 -24.46 66.98
CA ALA A 28 -14.26 -23.58 65.88
C ALA A 28 -13.04 -22.74 65.43
N ASP A 29 -12.17 -22.34 66.34
CA ASP A 29 -10.98 -21.53 66.02
C ASP A 29 -9.89 -22.36 65.33
N LYS A 30 -9.78 -23.66 65.65
CA LYS A 30 -8.82 -24.58 65.00
C LYS A 30 -9.24 -25.05 63.62
N GLN A 31 -10.54 -24.99 63.31
CA GLN A 31 -11.06 -25.26 61.95
C GLN A 31 -10.99 -24.01 61.07
N ARG A 32 -11.14 -22.82 61.62
CA ARG A 32 -11.08 -21.54 60.86
C ARG A 32 -9.69 -21.24 60.35
N THR A 33 -8.63 -21.60 61.11
CA THR A 33 -7.24 -21.41 60.67
C THR A 33 -6.85 -22.39 59.58
N LYS A 34 -7.30 -23.66 59.65
CA LYS A 34 -7.03 -24.64 58.58
C LYS A 34 -7.75 -24.36 57.27
N THR A 35 -8.99 -23.84 57.34
CA THR A 35 -9.79 -23.49 56.16
C THR A 35 -9.23 -22.21 55.50
N GLY A 36 -8.75 -21.25 56.29
CA GLY A 36 -8.11 -20.03 55.79
C GLY A 36 -6.79 -20.32 55.04
N GLU A 37 -5.96 -21.22 55.60
CA GLU A 37 -4.69 -21.61 54.93
C GLU A 37 -4.92 -22.42 53.64
N ILE A 38 -5.95 -23.29 53.62
CA ILE A 38 -6.31 -24.06 52.42
C ILE A 38 -6.89 -23.12 51.36
N PHE A 39 -7.72 -22.15 51.76
CA PHE A 39 -8.27 -21.16 50.81
C PHE A 39 -7.20 -20.22 50.24
N MET A 40 -6.26 -19.77 51.08
CA MET A 40 -5.15 -18.92 50.67
C MET A 40 -4.16 -19.66 49.79
N ARG A 41 -3.88 -20.95 50.06
CA ARG A 41 -3.05 -21.80 49.19
C ARG A 41 -3.75 -22.11 47.86
N SER A 42 -5.05 -22.34 47.85
CA SER A 42 -5.83 -22.55 46.62
C SER A 42 -5.92 -21.28 45.79
N MET A 43 -6.00 -20.10 46.42
CA MET A 43 -6.02 -18.81 45.73
C MET A 43 -4.64 -18.43 45.13
N LEU A 44 -3.55 -18.75 45.86
CA LEU A 44 -2.18 -18.59 45.35
C LEU A 44 -1.89 -19.56 44.17
N LEU A 45 -2.35 -20.80 44.23
CA LEU A 45 -2.24 -21.77 43.14
C LEU A 45 -3.10 -21.40 41.93
N ALA A 46 -4.31 -20.80 42.16
CA ALA A 46 -5.14 -20.28 41.06
C ALA A 46 -4.55 -19.02 40.43
N LEU A 47 -3.88 -18.14 41.21
CA LEU A 47 -3.16 -16.98 40.69
C LEU A 47 -1.91 -17.38 39.90
N LEU A 48 -1.16 -18.43 40.36
CA LEU A 48 -0.03 -18.99 39.61
C LEU A 48 -0.45 -19.75 38.34
N ALA A 49 -1.61 -20.40 38.35
CA ALA A 49 -2.17 -21.03 37.15
C ALA A 49 -2.72 -20.01 36.15
N ALA A 50 -3.25 -18.86 36.61
CA ALA A 50 -3.70 -17.78 35.75
C ALA A 50 -2.54 -17.04 35.07
N THR A 51 -1.36 -16.98 35.71
CA THR A 51 -0.16 -16.39 35.07
C THR A 51 0.54 -17.35 34.11
N ALA A 52 0.30 -18.65 34.20
CA ALA A 52 0.87 -19.65 33.25
C ALA A 52 0.06 -19.79 31.96
N ILE A 53 -1.14 -19.19 31.85
CA ILE A 53 -1.98 -19.21 30.63
C ILE A 53 -1.82 -17.90 29.82
N ALA A 54 -0.91 -17.02 30.19
CA ALA A 54 -0.32 -16.08 29.25
C ALA A 54 0.67 -16.87 28.33
N THR A 55 0.16 -17.95 27.68
CA THR A 55 0.77 -18.41 26.46
C THR A 55 0.75 -17.21 25.54
N SER A 56 1.89 -16.57 25.36
CA SER A 56 2.12 -15.75 24.19
C SER A 56 1.52 -16.54 23.02
N ALA A 57 0.41 -16.07 22.48
CA ALA A 57 -0.02 -16.50 21.16
C ALA A 57 1.18 -16.18 20.28
N GLN A 58 2.03 -17.18 20.07
CA GLN A 58 3.16 -17.09 19.15
C GLN A 58 2.51 -16.71 17.85
N ALA A 59 2.68 -15.46 17.43
CA ALA A 59 2.14 -15.01 16.17
C ALA A 59 2.62 -16.04 15.12
N LYS A 60 1.68 -16.66 14.44
CA LYS A 60 2.00 -17.63 13.38
C LYS A 60 2.98 -16.97 12.43
N ASP A 61 4.10 -17.60 12.17
CA ASP A 61 5.04 -17.10 11.17
C ASP A 61 4.29 -16.95 9.85
N VAL A 62 4.30 -15.75 9.31
CA VAL A 62 3.65 -15.42 8.05
C VAL A 62 4.70 -15.21 6.96
N THR A 63 4.37 -15.58 5.73
CA THR A 63 5.21 -15.35 4.56
C THR A 63 4.50 -14.36 3.63
N VAL A 64 5.14 -13.21 3.37
CA VAL A 64 4.71 -12.24 2.38
C VAL A 64 5.74 -12.23 1.24
N ALA A 65 5.28 -12.63 0.05
CA ALA A 65 6.11 -12.66 -1.15
C ALA A 65 5.84 -11.40 -2.00
N VAL A 66 6.87 -10.64 -2.30
CA VAL A 66 6.80 -9.37 -3.03
C VAL A 66 7.56 -9.49 -4.35
N THR A 67 6.98 -9.01 -5.44
CA THR A 67 7.67 -8.96 -6.73
C THR A 67 7.41 -7.66 -7.46
N ALA A 68 8.43 -7.14 -8.15
CA ALA A 68 8.32 -5.98 -9.03
C ALA A 68 8.78 -6.33 -10.43
N ILE A 69 8.20 -5.68 -11.47
CA ILE A 69 8.64 -5.91 -12.85
C ILE A 69 10.08 -5.46 -13.07
N VAL A 70 10.48 -4.38 -12.40
CA VAL A 70 11.81 -3.78 -12.49
C VAL A 70 12.12 -3.02 -11.21
N GLU A 71 13.36 -2.70 -10.97
CA GLU A 71 13.79 -1.86 -9.85
C GLU A 71 13.98 -0.41 -10.32
N HIS A 72 13.36 0.50 -9.62
CA HIS A 72 13.60 1.94 -9.66
C HIS A 72 13.05 2.59 -8.39
N PRO A 73 13.47 3.82 -8.03
CA PRO A 73 13.20 4.43 -6.72
C PRO A 73 11.74 4.40 -6.28
N ALA A 74 10.77 4.65 -7.18
CA ALA A 74 9.36 4.65 -6.81
C ALA A 74 8.87 3.23 -6.42
N LEU A 75 9.21 2.17 -7.19
CA LEU A 75 8.79 0.81 -6.84
C LEU A 75 9.52 0.28 -5.60
N ASP A 76 10.78 0.66 -5.41
CA ASP A 76 11.54 0.32 -4.20
C ASP A 76 10.94 0.99 -2.98
N ALA A 77 10.55 2.27 -3.07
CA ALA A 77 9.85 2.99 -2.02
C ALA A 77 8.50 2.33 -1.66
N ALA A 78 7.74 1.89 -2.67
CA ALA A 78 6.49 1.15 -2.43
C ALA A 78 6.74 -0.17 -1.68
N ARG A 79 7.76 -0.95 -2.07
CA ARG A 79 8.18 -2.17 -1.35
C ARG A 79 8.51 -1.87 0.11
N ASP A 80 9.32 -0.85 0.33
CA ASP A 80 9.79 -0.47 1.66
C ASP A 80 8.63 0.02 2.53
N GLY A 81 7.70 0.78 1.96
CA GLY A 81 6.46 1.18 2.63
C GLY A 81 5.59 0.00 3.04
N VAL A 82 5.44 -1.03 2.18
CA VAL A 82 4.72 -2.28 2.55
C VAL A 82 5.41 -2.96 3.73
N LYS A 83 6.74 -3.10 3.69
CA LYS A 83 7.53 -3.73 4.74
C LYS A 83 7.38 -3.02 6.08
N ASP A 84 7.47 -1.69 6.06
CA ASP A 84 7.35 -0.87 7.27
C ASP A 84 5.93 -0.88 7.85
N ALA A 85 4.89 -0.90 7.00
CA ALA A 85 3.51 -1.06 7.47
C ALA A 85 3.28 -2.41 8.16
N LEU A 86 3.88 -3.47 7.65
CA LEU A 86 3.86 -4.79 8.29
C LEU A 86 4.57 -4.76 9.65
N ALA A 87 5.76 -4.14 9.72
CA ALA A 87 6.52 -4.01 10.95
C ALA A 87 5.77 -3.21 12.03
N GLU A 88 5.12 -2.10 11.67
CA GLU A 88 4.27 -1.30 12.57
C GLU A 88 3.05 -2.08 13.07
N ALA A 89 2.53 -3.00 12.26
CA ALA A 89 1.43 -3.88 12.65
C ALA A 89 1.89 -5.08 13.49
N GLY A 90 3.19 -5.20 13.80
CA GLY A 90 3.77 -6.25 14.62
C GLY A 90 4.29 -7.46 13.84
N TYR A 91 4.30 -7.41 12.51
CA TYR A 91 4.91 -8.44 11.66
C TYR A 91 6.35 -8.02 11.32
N LYS A 92 7.33 -8.62 11.98
CA LYS A 92 8.74 -8.22 11.87
C LYS A 92 9.59 -9.32 11.25
N GLU A 93 10.38 -8.96 10.28
CA GLU A 93 11.32 -9.87 9.62
C GLU A 93 12.32 -10.45 10.63
N GLY A 94 12.50 -11.78 10.60
CA GLY A 94 13.33 -12.52 11.53
C GLY A 94 12.68 -12.86 12.88
N GLU A 95 11.46 -12.34 13.18
CA GLU A 95 10.70 -12.68 14.38
C GLU A 95 9.50 -13.58 14.02
N ASN A 96 8.58 -13.07 13.19
CA ASN A 96 7.32 -13.73 12.81
C ASN A 96 6.90 -13.43 11.36
N LEU A 97 7.78 -12.77 10.58
CA LEU A 97 7.58 -12.45 9.17
C LEU A 97 8.75 -12.98 8.35
N LYS A 98 8.43 -13.76 7.32
CA LYS A 98 9.31 -14.04 6.19
C LYS A 98 8.91 -13.12 5.04
N PHE A 99 9.70 -12.08 4.81
CA PHE A 99 9.51 -11.14 3.69
C PHE A 99 10.44 -11.55 2.54
N VAL A 100 9.86 -11.97 1.42
CA VAL A 100 10.63 -12.43 0.24
C VAL A 100 10.42 -11.44 -0.89
N TYR A 101 11.49 -10.97 -1.50
CA TYR A 101 11.43 -10.06 -2.64
C TYR A 101 12.18 -10.60 -3.86
N GLN A 102 11.58 -10.49 -5.04
CA GLN A 102 12.22 -10.79 -6.31
C GLN A 102 11.84 -9.76 -7.38
N SER A 103 12.85 -9.30 -8.14
CA SER A 103 12.67 -8.40 -9.29
C SER A 103 12.72 -9.19 -10.59
N ALA A 104 11.82 -8.89 -11.52
CA ALA A 104 11.81 -9.48 -12.86
C ALA A 104 12.76 -8.77 -13.85
N GLN A 105 13.40 -7.69 -13.42
CA GLN A 105 14.42 -6.96 -14.20
C GLN A 105 13.93 -6.50 -15.58
N GLY A 106 12.68 -6.05 -15.66
CA GLY A 106 12.05 -5.59 -16.89
C GLY A 106 11.61 -6.70 -17.84
N ASN A 107 11.68 -7.97 -17.42
CA ASN A 107 11.37 -9.10 -18.30
C ASN A 107 10.04 -9.78 -17.91
N PRO A 108 8.98 -9.71 -18.74
CA PRO A 108 7.70 -10.33 -18.45
C PRO A 108 7.76 -11.85 -18.28
N ALA A 109 8.68 -12.54 -19.00
CA ALA A 109 8.84 -13.98 -18.85
C ALA A 109 9.42 -14.34 -17.47
N THR A 110 10.38 -13.54 -16.98
CA THR A 110 10.92 -13.66 -15.61
C THR A 110 9.83 -13.38 -14.58
N ALA A 111 8.99 -12.35 -14.79
CA ALA A 111 7.85 -12.07 -13.89
C ALA A 111 6.90 -13.28 -13.79
N ALA A 112 6.61 -13.92 -14.92
CA ALA A 112 5.79 -15.13 -14.93
C ALA A 112 6.47 -16.33 -14.25
N GLN A 113 7.81 -16.45 -14.30
CA GLN A 113 8.56 -17.48 -13.56
C GLN A 113 8.52 -17.23 -12.06
N ILE A 114 8.77 -15.99 -11.62
CA ILE A 114 8.69 -15.58 -10.20
C ILE A 114 7.28 -15.85 -9.65
N ALA A 115 6.24 -15.48 -10.40
CA ALA A 115 4.85 -15.73 -9.99
C ALA A 115 4.60 -17.23 -9.75
N ARG A 116 5.02 -18.10 -10.68
CA ARG A 116 4.88 -19.57 -10.50
C ARG A 116 5.71 -20.12 -9.34
N GLN A 117 6.91 -19.58 -9.14
CA GLN A 117 7.75 -19.96 -8.01
C GLN A 117 7.06 -19.61 -6.69
N PHE A 118 6.57 -18.38 -6.53
CA PHE A 118 5.86 -17.95 -5.32
C PHE A 118 4.61 -18.80 -5.07
N VAL A 119 3.85 -19.12 -6.12
CA VAL A 119 2.69 -20.02 -5.98
C VAL A 119 3.11 -21.39 -5.48
N GLY A 120 4.23 -21.94 -5.97
CA GLY A 120 4.77 -23.22 -5.50
C GLY A 120 5.28 -23.18 -4.05
N GLU A 121 5.75 -22.02 -3.58
CA GLU A 121 6.21 -21.80 -2.20
C GLU A 121 5.04 -21.61 -1.21
N GLY A 122 3.85 -21.23 -1.68
CA GLY A 122 2.63 -21.08 -0.89
C GLY A 122 2.68 -20.01 0.20
N PRO A 123 3.02 -18.76 -0.10
CA PRO A 123 3.01 -17.68 0.88
C PRO A 123 1.58 -17.37 1.36
N ASP A 124 1.45 -16.72 2.51
CA ASP A 124 0.15 -16.27 3.03
C ASP A 124 -0.44 -15.12 2.18
N VAL A 125 0.42 -14.27 1.57
CA VAL A 125 0.03 -13.19 0.65
C VAL A 125 1.12 -12.96 -0.39
N ILE A 126 0.71 -12.68 -1.64
CA ILE A 126 1.62 -12.18 -2.68
C ILE A 126 1.31 -10.69 -2.94
N VAL A 127 2.35 -9.86 -2.94
CA VAL A 127 2.25 -8.42 -3.23
C VAL A 127 3.01 -8.12 -4.52
N PRO A 128 2.34 -8.16 -5.69
CA PRO A 128 2.95 -7.69 -6.93
C PRO A 128 2.93 -6.16 -6.98
N ILE A 129 4.08 -5.58 -7.27
CA ILE A 129 4.28 -4.13 -7.47
C ILE A 129 4.35 -3.87 -8.96
N SER A 130 3.49 -2.99 -9.46
CA SER A 130 3.26 -2.61 -10.86
C SER A 130 2.32 -3.55 -11.64
N THR A 131 1.72 -3.00 -12.70
CA THR A 131 0.74 -3.69 -13.54
C THR A 131 1.28 -4.99 -14.16
N PRO A 132 2.49 -5.04 -14.77
CA PRO A 132 2.97 -6.29 -15.37
C PRO A 132 3.21 -7.40 -14.34
N SER A 133 3.71 -7.06 -13.15
CA SER A 133 3.87 -8.02 -12.06
C SER A 133 2.53 -8.54 -11.55
N ALA A 134 1.55 -7.64 -11.40
CA ALA A 134 0.20 -8.00 -10.97
C ALA A 134 -0.48 -8.95 -11.98
N GLN A 135 -0.36 -8.66 -13.28
CA GLN A 135 -0.87 -9.54 -14.34
C GLN A 135 -0.22 -10.93 -14.29
N ALA A 136 1.08 -11.01 -14.08
CA ALA A 136 1.80 -12.28 -13.96
C ALA A 136 1.31 -13.11 -12.75
N VAL A 137 1.18 -12.48 -11.58
CA VAL A 137 0.75 -13.15 -10.34
C VAL A 137 -0.73 -13.57 -10.41
N VAL A 138 -1.61 -12.68 -10.85
CA VAL A 138 -3.06 -12.97 -10.97
C VAL A 138 -3.32 -14.06 -11.99
N SER A 139 -2.49 -14.19 -13.03
CA SER A 139 -2.59 -15.29 -13.99
C SER A 139 -2.12 -16.63 -13.41
N ALA A 140 -1.24 -16.62 -12.39
CA ALA A 140 -0.61 -17.82 -11.83
C ALA A 140 -1.42 -18.46 -10.70
N THR A 141 -2.25 -17.71 -9.96
CA THR A 141 -3.01 -18.24 -8.82
C THR A 141 -4.45 -17.73 -8.78
N ARG A 142 -5.35 -18.58 -8.21
CA ARG A 142 -6.75 -18.25 -7.89
C ARG A 142 -7.05 -18.42 -6.39
N ASP A 143 -6.08 -18.92 -5.62
CA ASP A 143 -6.28 -19.34 -4.23
C ASP A 143 -5.48 -18.48 -3.26
N ILE A 144 -4.21 -18.19 -3.57
CA ILE A 144 -3.35 -17.38 -2.70
C ILE A 144 -3.81 -15.91 -2.77
N PRO A 145 -4.00 -15.25 -1.62
CA PRO A 145 -4.32 -13.82 -1.55
C PRO A 145 -3.31 -12.96 -2.32
N VAL A 146 -3.81 -12.08 -3.17
CA VAL A 146 -3.00 -11.12 -3.95
C VAL A 146 -3.41 -9.72 -3.61
N VAL A 147 -2.45 -8.89 -3.20
CA VAL A 147 -2.62 -7.46 -2.95
C VAL A 147 -1.70 -6.69 -3.89
N PHE A 148 -2.22 -6.24 -5.01
CA PHE A 148 -1.41 -5.44 -5.93
C PHE A 148 -1.23 -4.00 -5.44
N THR A 149 -0.14 -3.37 -5.88
CA THR A 149 0.14 -1.94 -5.66
C THR A 149 0.82 -1.33 -6.87
N ALA A 150 0.79 -0.01 -7.01
CA ALA A 150 1.33 0.71 -8.16
C ALA A 150 0.75 0.16 -9.48
N VAL A 151 -0.57 0.02 -9.53
CA VAL A 151 -1.34 -0.43 -10.70
C VAL A 151 -2.28 0.69 -11.10
N SER A 152 -2.04 1.30 -12.26
CA SER A 152 -2.80 2.49 -12.68
C SER A 152 -4.25 2.17 -13.01
N ASP A 153 -4.50 1.11 -13.77
CA ASP A 153 -5.84 0.71 -14.21
C ASP A 153 -6.10 -0.78 -13.94
N PRO A 154 -6.58 -1.14 -12.74
CA PRO A 154 -6.85 -2.54 -12.39
C PRO A 154 -7.94 -3.21 -13.23
N LEU A 155 -8.92 -2.42 -13.74
CA LEU A 155 -9.97 -2.93 -14.62
C LEU A 155 -9.45 -3.17 -16.03
N GLY A 156 -8.77 -2.19 -16.63
CA GLY A 156 -8.15 -2.32 -17.94
C GLY A 156 -7.06 -3.40 -17.98
N ALA A 157 -6.32 -3.57 -16.88
CA ALA A 157 -5.35 -4.65 -16.72
C ALA A 157 -5.98 -6.04 -16.44
N GLN A 158 -7.31 -6.11 -16.31
CA GLN A 158 -8.09 -7.33 -16.05
C GLN A 158 -7.71 -8.06 -14.75
N LEU A 159 -7.26 -7.31 -13.75
CA LEU A 159 -6.91 -7.86 -12.43
C LEU A 159 -8.15 -8.12 -11.58
N VAL A 160 -9.12 -7.22 -11.67
CA VAL A 160 -10.42 -7.29 -11.01
C VAL A 160 -11.53 -6.93 -11.99
N LYS A 161 -12.76 -7.35 -11.70
CA LYS A 161 -13.94 -7.02 -12.51
C LYS A 161 -14.72 -5.83 -11.97
N ASP A 162 -14.54 -5.52 -10.69
CA ASP A 162 -15.22 -4.46 -9.97
C ASP A 162 -14.26 -3.93 -8.89
N MET A 163 -14.13 -2.61 -8.79
CA MET A 163 -13.26 -1.96 -7.81
C MET A 163 -13.84 -2.02 -6.39
N THR A 164 -15.16 -2.02 -6.25
CA THR A 164 -15.84 -2.00 -4.95
C THR A 164 -16.02 -3.39 -4.35
N LYS A 165 -16.19 -4.41 -5.21
CA LYS A 165 -16.27 -5.83 -4.85
C LYS A 165 -15.47 -6.66 -5.83
N PRO A 166 -14.14 -6.71 -5.64
CA PRO A 166 -13.25 -7.42 -6.58
C PRO A 166 -13.62 -8.88 -6.75
N GLY A 167 -14.05 -9.52 -5.65
CA GLY A 167 -14.35 -10.95 -5.61
C GLY A 167 -13.08 -11.80 -5.72
N GLY A 168 -13.18 -13.09 -5.42
CA GLY A 168 -12.04 -14.00 -5.54
C GLY A 168 -10.90 -13.69 -4.55
N ASN A 169 -9.66 -13.87 -5.03
CA ASN A 169 -8.45 -13.78 -4.22
C ASN A 169 -7.62 -12.50 -4.45
N VAL A 170 -8.13 -11.52 -5.19
CA VAL A 170 -7.36 -10.34 -5.62
C VAL A 170 -8.00 -9.06 -5.09
N THR A 171 -7.18 -8.19 -4.53
CA THR A 171 -7.48 -6.79 -4.20
C THR A 171 -6.20 -5.96 -4.33
N GLY A 172 -6.22 -4.70 -3.96
CA GLY A 172 -5.02 -3.86 -3.98
C GLY A 172 -5.30 -2.38 -3.93
N LEU A 173 -4.28 -1.61 -4.32
CA LEU A 173 -4.31 -0.16 -4.36
C LEU A 173 -3.92 0.33 -5.76
N SER A 174 -4.79 1.14 -6.36
CA SER A 174 -4.52 1.79 -7.65
C SER A 174 -3.73 3.08 -7.44
N ASP A 175 -2.79 3.35 -8.35
CA ASP A 175 -2.07 4.62 -8.47
C ASP A 175 -2.50 5.42 -9.73
N MET A 176 -3.78 5.30 -10.12
CA MET A 176 -4.31 6.03 -11.27
C MET A 176 -3.92 7.51 -11.18
N SER A 177 -3.09 7.92 -12.11
CA SER A 177 -2.54 9.27 -12.14
C SER A 177 -3.62 10.31 -12.48
N PRO A 178 -3.62 11.49 -11.81
CA PRO A 178 -4.55 12.58 -12.10
C PRO A 178 -4.15 13.32 -13.39
N VAL A 179 -4.26 12.67 -14.53
CA VAL A 179 -3.71 13.17 -15.81
C VAL A 179 -4.27 14.53 -16.24
N ALA A 180 -5.52 14.84 -15.88
CA ALA A 180 -6.10 16.15 -16.14
C ALA A 180 -5.37 17.29 -15.37
N GLU A 181 -4.95 17.00 -14.12
CA GLU A 181 -4.17 17.94 -13.31
C GLU A 181 -2.73 18.04 -13.83
N HIS A 182 -2.18 16.96 -14.41
CA HIS A 182 -0.88 17.01 -15.09
C HIS A 182 -0.92 17.94 -16.29
N ILE A 183 -1.94 17.87 -17.13
CA ILE A 183 -2.13 18.78 -18.28
C ILE A 183 -2.25 20.23 -17.81
N LYS A 184 -3.00 20.48 -16.74
CA LYS A 184 -3.11 21.82 -16.16
C LYS A 184 -1.77 22.35 -15.67
N LEU A 185 -1.00 21.54 -14.92
CA LEU A 185 0.34 21.91 -14.46
C LEU A 185 1.27 22.23 -15.64
N ILE A 186 1.30 21.36 -16.66
CA ILE A 186 2.12 21.56 -17.85
C ILE A 186 1.74 22.90 -18.53
N LYS A 187 0.43 23.18 -18.66
CA LYS A 187 -0.05 24.41 -19.26
C LYS A 187 0.23 25.66 -18.43
N GLU A 188 0.22 25.54 -17.09
CA GLU A 188 0.63 26.66 -16.22
C GLU A 188 2.12 26.99 -16.39
N VAL A 189 2.98 25.97 -16.48
CA VAL A 189 4.42 26.14 -16.68
C VAL A 189 4.73 26.55 -18.11
N MET A 190 3.96 26.06 -19.08
CA MET A 190 4.15 26.29 -20.52
C MET A 190 2.84 26.74 -21.18
N PRO A 191 2.41 28.03 -21.00
CA PRO A 191 1.10 28.51 -21.47
C PRO A 191 0.86 28.39 -22.98
N ASN A 192 1.94 28.37 -23.77
CA ASN A 192 1.92 28.32 -25.24
C ASN A 192 2.10 26.91 -25.81
N ILE A 193 2.14 25.88 -24.97
CA ILE A 193 2.33 24.49 -25.42
C ILE A 193 1.25 24.09 -26.43
N LYS A 194 1.65 23.43 -27.51
CA LYS A 194 0.78 22.89 -28.55
C LYS A 194 0.93 21.38 -28.71
N LYS A 195 2.12 20.87 -28.47
CA LYS A 195 2.44 19.46 -28.67
C LYS A 195 3.17 18.89 -27.46
N LEU A 196 2.58 17.87 -26.87
CA LEU A 196 3.17 17.14 -25.74
C LEU A 196 3.61 15.76 -26.21
N GLY A 197 4.91 15.47 -26.13
CA GLY A 197 5.48 14.17 -26.41
C GLY A 197 5.14 13.19 -25.30
N TYR A 198 4.56 12.05 -25.63
CA TYR A 198 4.27 10.96 -24.71
C TYR A 198 5.29 9.85 -24.93
N LEU A 199 6.21 9.69 -23.96
CA LEU A 199 7.28 8.68 -24.02
C LEU A 199 6.88 7.49 -23.16
N TYR A 200 6.66 6.32 -23.76
CA TYR A 200 6.06 5.18 -23.08
C TYR A 200 6.44 3.83 -23.67
N ASN A 201 6.17 2.76 -22.93
CA ASN A 201 6.21 1.39 -23.44
C ASN A 201 4.79 0.96 -23.87
N SER A 202 4.59 0.77 -25.17
CA SER A 202 3.31 0.34 -25.72
C SER A 202 2.90 -1.10 -25.34
N GLY A 203 3.82 -1.86 -24.75
CA GLY A 203 3.53 -3.20 -24.19
C GLY A 203 3.05 -3.18 -22.74
N GLU A 204 3.05 -2.02 -22.09
CA GLU A 204 2.54 -1.87 -20.71
C GLU A 204 1.10 -1.35 -20.69
N THR A 205 0.17 -2.15 -20.16
CA THR A 205 -1.27 -1.82 -20.12
C THR A 205 -1.53 -0.51 -19.36
N ASN A 206 -0.83 -0.27 -18.23
CA ASN A 206 -0.89 1.00 -17.49
C ASN A 206 -0.60 2.20 -18.38
N SER A 207 0.48 2.15 -19.15
CA SER A 207 0.90 3.25 -20.02
C SER A 207 -0.09 3.50 -21.16
N VAL A 208 -0.71 2.44 -21.69
CA VAL A 208 -1.76 2.55 -22.73
C VAL A 208 -3.05 3.15 -22.15
N SER A 209 -3.47 2.73 -20.96
CA SER A 209 -4.64 3.30 -20.27
C SER A 209 -4.44 4.79 -19.96
N LEU A 210 -3.26 5.15 -19.43
CA LEU A 210 -2.92 6.55 -19.15
C LEU A 210 -2.83 7.41 -20.42
N LEU A 211 -2.35 6.84 -21.55
CA LEU A 211 -2.34 7.54 -22.84
C LEU A 211 -3.75 7.92 -23.29
N ALA A 212 -4.70 6.99 -23.14
CA ALA A 212 -6.09 7.26 -23.52
C ALA A 212 -6.69 8.42 -22.70
N ALA A 213 -6.52 8.39 -21.36
CA ALA A 213 -6.97 9.46 -20.49
C ALA A 213 -6.23 10.79 -20.75
N LEU A 214 -4.93 10.74 -21.03
CA LEU A 214 -4.14 11.94 -21.35
C LEU A 214 -4.58 12.59 -22.65
N LYS A 215 -4.87 11.80 -23.69
CA LYS A 215 -5.39 12.33 -24.97
C LYS A 215 -6.70 13.07 -24.80
N GLU A 216 -7.61 12.55 -23.97
CA GLU A 216 -8.87 13.22 -23.66
C GLU A 216 -8.64 14.55 -22.96
N ALA A 217 -7.82 14.55 -21.89
CA ALA A 217 -7.50 15.76 -21.12
C ALA A 217 -6.75 16.81 -21.97
N ALA A 218 -5.77 16.38 -22.76
CA ALA A 218 -4.96 17.24 -23.63
C ALA A 218 -5.79 17.87 -24.75
N SER A 219 -6.71 17.10 -25.35
CA SER A 219 -7.62 17.59 -26.39
C SER A 219 -8.53 18.72 -25.89
N ALA A 220 -9.03 18.62 -24.64
CA ALA A 220 -9.83 19.67 -24.01
C ALA A 220 -9.09 20.99 -23.84
N GLU A 221 -7.75 20.94 -23.75
CA GLU A 221 -6.85 22.08 -23.62
C GLU A 221 -6.16 22.53 -24.93
N GLY A 222 -6.52 21.88 -26.04
CA GLY A 222 -5.98 22.18 -27.37
C GLY A 222 -4.52 21.74 -27.55
N ILE A 223 -4.09 20.68 -26.84
CA ILE A 223 -2.75 20.11 -26.89
C ILE A 223 -2.80 18.80 -27.69
N GLU A 224 -1.94 18.70 -28.71
CA GLU A 224 -1.74 17.47 -29.50
C GLU A 224 -0.76 16.53 -28.76
N ILE A 225 -1.08 15.24 -28.66
CA ILE A 225 -0.17 14.23 -28.12
C ILE A 225 0.65 13.63 -29.24
N VAL A 226 1.99 13.68 -29.11
CA VAL A 226 2.95 13.08 -30.02
C VAL A 226 3.55 11.84 -29.36
N GLU A 227 3.15 10.67 -29.83
CA GLU A 227 3.62 9.41 -29.24
C GLU A 227 5.03 9.05 -29.66
N SER A 228 5.82 8.52 -28.71
CA SER A 228 7.09 7.87 -28.95
C SER A 228 7.25 6.67 -28.02
N ALA A 229 7.44 5.49 -28.60
CA ALA A 229 7.45 4.25 -27.83
C ALA A 229 8.86 3.65 -27.74
N ALA A 230 9.17 3.08 -26.56
CA ALA A 230 10.32 2.24 -26.30
C ALA A 230 9.85 1.00 -25.52
N THR A 231 10.11 -0.18 -26.06
CA THR A 231 9.69 -1.45 -25.42
C THR A 231 10.75 -2.05 -24.51
N LYS A 232 11.95 -1.45 -24.52
CA LYS A 232 13.10 -1.83 -23.69
C LYS A 232 13.83 -0.59 -23.19
N SER A 233 14.45 -0.68 -22.03
CA SER A 233 15.23 0.41 -21.43
C SER A 233 16.33 0.94 -22.35
N ALA A 234 16.99 0.08 -23.13
CA ALA A 234 18.03 0.48 -24.09
C ALA A 234 17.50 1.35 -25.25
N GLU A 235 16.21 1.36 -25.52
CA GLU A 235 15.57 2.13 -26.59
C GLU A 235 15.12 3.53 -26.14
N VAL A 236 15.11 3.80 -24.84
CA VAL A 236 14.53 5.03 -24.24
C VAL A 236 15.19 6.29 -24.78
N GLN A 237 16.54 6.31 -24.90
CA GLN A 237 17.25 7.46 -25.46
C GLN A 237 16.82 7.76 -26.90
N GLY A 238 16.73 6.72 -27.75
CA GLY A 238 16.29 6.87 -29.12
C GLY A 238 14.87 7.39 -29.26
N ALA A 239 13.98 6.84 -28.45
CA ALA A 239 12.57 7.27 -28.40
C ALA A 239 12.43 8.72 -27.87
N ALA A 240 13.21 9.12 -26.87
CA ALA A 240 13.24 10.51 -26.41
C ALA A 240 13.76 11.46 -27.49
N ARG A 241 14.84 11.10 -28.18
CA ARG A 241 15.37 11.88 -29.31
C ARG A 241 14.37 12.04 -30.46
N ALA A 242 13.52 11.06 -30.70
CA ALA A 242 12.47 11.14 -31.72
C ALA A 242 11.40 12.20 -31.43
N LEU A 243 11.30 12.72 -30.20
CA LEU A 243 10.39 13.80 -29.81
C LEU A 243 11.01 15.19 -30.04
N VAL A 244 12.34 15.29 -30.16
CA VAL A 244 13.03 16.57 -30.34
C VAL A 244 12.61 17.21 -31.68
N GLY A 245 12.17 18.47 -31.63
CA GLY A 245 11.63 19.23 -32.75
C GLY A 245 10.22 18.79 -33.21
N ARG A 246 9.63 17.81 -32.59
CA ARG A 246 8.25 17.36 -32.85
C ARG A 246 7.27 17.68 -31.72
N ALA A 247 7.77 17.85 -30.52
CA ALA A 247 7.01 18.21 -29.33
C ALA A 247 7.64 19.42 -28.65
N ASP A 248 6.82 20.16 -27.90
CA ASP A 248 7.24 21.32 -27.11
C ASP A 248 7.74 20.92 -25.71
N ALA A 249 7.30 19.75 -25.22
CA ALA A 249 7.73 19.13 -23.99
C ALA A 249 7.59 17.61 -24.07
N MET A 250 8.28 16.87 -23.21
CA MET A 250 8.09 15.43 -22.99
C MET A 250 7.30 15.18 -21.71
N TYR A 251 6.48 14.14 -21.72
CA TYR A 251 5.80 13.60 -20.56
C TYR A 251 6.04 12.09 -20.47
N VAL A 252 6.48 11.64 -19.31
CA VAL A 252 6.65 10.23 -18.97
C VAL A 252 5.58 9.86 -17.93
N PRO A 253 4.68 8.91 -18.26
CA PRO A 253 3.70 8.41 -17.30
C PRO A 253 4.38 7.53 -16.24
N THR A 254 3.56 6.86 -15.40
CA THR A 254 4.03 5.78 -14.51
C THR A 254 4.37 4.52 -15.34
N ASP A 255 5.38 4.64 -16.17
CA ASP A 255 5.86 3.62 -17.11
C ASP A 255 7.12 2.96 -16.57
N ASN A 256 7.08 1.66 -16.30
CA ASN A 256 8.17 0.96 -15.64
C ASN A 256 9.45 0.93 -16.50
N THR A 257 9.29 0.76 -17.81
CA THR A 257 10.41 0.68 -18.75
C THR A 257 11.12 2.02 -18.87
N ILE A 258 10.36 3.10 -19.08
CA ILE A 258 10.92 4.44 -19.26
C ILE A 258 11.54 4.94 -17.96
N VAL A 259 10.82 4.80 -16.83
CA VAL A 259 11.30 5.25 -15.51
C VAL A 259 12.56 4.48 -15.10
N SER A 260 12.70 3.20 -15.43
CA SER A 260 13.92 2.44 -15.14
C SER A 260 15.18 2.97 -15.86
N ALA A 261 15.00 3.69 -16.96
CA ALA A 261 16.08 4.28 -17.76
C ALA A 261 15.92 5.82 -17.91
N LEU A 262 15.32 6.47 -16.92
CA LEU A 262 14.92 7.87 -16.96
C LEU A 262 16.08 8.81 -17.31
N GLU A 263 17.28 8.54 -16.82
CA GLU A 263 18.47 9.35 -17.07
C GLU A 263 18.78 9.49 -18.56
N SER A 264 18.43 8.47 -19.36
CA SER A 264 18.56 8.54 -20.82
C SER A 264 17.61 9.57 -21.45
N ALA A 265 16.38 9.68 -20.92
CA ALA A 265 15.42 10.69 -21.36
C ALA A 265 15.79 12.09 -20.83
N VAL A 266 16.23 12.19 -19.56
CA VAL A 266 16.72 13.45 -18.94
C VAL A 266 17.90 14.01 -19.73
N GLY A 267 18.88 13.18 -20.10
CA GLY A 267 20.02 13.61 -20.91
C GLY A 267 19.59 14.24 -22.25
N VAL A 268 18.63 13.64 -22.94
CA VAL A 268 18.06 14.21 -24.17
C VAL A 268 17.30 15.52 -23.88
N ALA A 269 16.54 15.57 -22.81
CA ALA A 269 15.77 16.77 -22.38
C ALA A 269 16.69 17.95 -22.12
N GLU A 270 17.77 17.75 -21.34
CA GLU A 270 18.76 18.81 -21.03
C GLU A 270 19.54 19.25 -22.29
N GLU A 271 20.02 18.29 -23.10
CA GLU A 271 20.76 18.58 -24.33
C GLU A 271 19.95 19.38 -25.35
N SER A 272 18.67 19.03 -25.49
CA SER A 272 17.78 19.62 -26.52
C SER A 272 16.94 20.78 -25.98
N LYS A 273 17.04 21.10 -24.68
CA LYS A 273 16.18 22.06 -23.96
C LYS A 273 14.70 21.73 -24.17
N LEU A 274 14.35 20.46 -24.08
CA LEU A 274 13.00 19.94 -24.22
C LEU A 274 12.47 19.58 -22.82
N PRO A 275 11.58 20.39 -22.21
CA PRO A 275 11.11 20.18 -20.84
C PRO A 275 10.54 18.78 -20.61
N LEU A 276 10.97 18.10 -19.55
CA LEU A 276 10.56 16.73 -19.22
C LEU A 276 9.72 16.70 -17.94
N PHE A 277 8.43 16.44 -18.07
CA PHE A 277 7.51 16.20 -16.96
C PHE A 277 7.33 14.71 -16.72
N THR A 278 7.08 14.31 -15.49
CA THR A 278 6.83 12.91 -15.10
C THR A 278 5.58 12.77 -14.25
N ALA A 279 5.01 11.58 -14.18
CA ALA A 279 3.85 11.31 -13.33
C ALA A 279 4.24 10.96 -11.89
N ASP A 280 5.45 10.47 -11.65
CA ASP A 280 5.95 10.11 -10.34
C ASP A 280 6.94 11.15 -9.79
N THR A 281 6.87 11.38 -8.47
CA THR A 281 7.64 12.42 -7.79
C THR A 281 9.12 12.05 -7.61
N ASP A 282 9.47 10.78 -7.57
CA ASP A 282 10.86 10.32 -7.40
C ASP A 282 11.71 10.61 -8.64
N SER A 283 11.08 10.62 -9.81
CA SER A 283 11.72 10.99 -11.09
C SER A 283 12.23 12.43 -11.11
N VAL A 284 11.65 13.34 -10.32
CA VAL A 284 12.07 14.74 -10.24
C VAL A 284 13.47 14.87 -9.64
N LYS A 285 13.79 14.06 -8.63
CA LYS A 285 15.14 13.99 -8.03
C LYS A 285 16.19 13.47 -9.02
N ARG A 286 15.74 12.75 -10.05
CA ARG A 286 16.59 12.17 -11.12
C ARG A 286 16.74 13.07 -12.33
N GLY A 287 16.19 14.30 -12.29
CA GLY A 287 16.38 15.32 -13.31
C GLY A 287 15.13 15.64 -14.14
N ALA A 288 13.95 15.08 -13.84
CA ALA A 288 12.71 15.58 -14.43
C ALA A 288 12.40 16.99 -13.94
N LEU A 289 11.68 17.77 -14.76
CA LEU A 289 11.36 19.16 -14.47
C LEU A 289 10.37 19.30 -13.31
N ALA A 290 9.28 18.55 -13.37
CA ALA A 290 8.22 18.57 -12.36
C ALA A 290 7.38 17.30 -12.44
N ALA A 291 6.77 16.95 -11.31
CA ALA A 291 5.75 15.94 -11.20
C ALA A 291 4.67 16.35 -10.21
N LEU A 292 3.42 16.02 -10.53
CA LEU A 292 2.31 15.99 -9.59
C LEU A 292 1.90 14.52 -9.43
N GLY A 293 2.18 13.90 -8.30
CA GLY A 293 1.98 12.46 -8.18
C GLY A 293 2.01 11.97 -6.74
N PHE A 294 1.91 10.67 -6.58
CA PHE A 294 1.92 10.03 -5.28
C PHE A 294 3.35 9.93 -4.73
N ASN A 295 3.46 9.97 -3.41
CA ASN A 295 4.63 9.46 -2.70
C ASN A 295 4.52 7.92 -2.65
N TYR A 296 5.41 7.22 -3.32
CA TYR A 296 5.31 5.76 -3.44
C TYR A 296 5.61 5.01 -2.14
N TYR A 297 6.36 5.60 -1.22
CA TYR A 297 6.48 5.04 0.12
C TYR A 297 5.11 5.02 0.84
N ASP A 298 4.34 6.11 0.74
CA ASP A 298 3.00 6.19 1.32
C ASP A 298 2.00 5.27 0.61
N VAL A 299 2.14 5.08 -0.71
CA VAL A 299 1.39 4.06 -1.47
C VAL A 299 1.69 2.66 -0.91
N GLY A 300 2.96 2.37 -0.66
CA GLY A 300 3.40 1.14 0.00
C GLY A 300 2.81 0.97 1.39
N LYS A 301 2.80 2.02 2.20
CA LYS A 301 2.19 2.03 3.55
C LYS A 301 0.70 1.71 3.50
N GLN A 302 -0.04 2.36 2.60
CA GLN A 302 -1.46 2.10 2.39
C GLN A 302 -1.70 0.65 1.94
N THR A 303 -0.88 0.13 1.04
CA THR A 303 -0.93 -1.27 0.58
C THR A 303 -0.65 -2.24 1.72
N GLY A 304 0.39 -1.99 2.52
CA GLY A 304 0.73 -2.81 3.68
C GLY A 304 -0.41 -2.89 4.69
N ALA A 305 -1.18 -1.81 4.87
CA ALA A 305 -2.38 -1.83 5.71
C ALA A 305 -3.46 -2.80 5.16
N VAL A 306 -3.58 -2.94 3.83
CA VAL A 306 -4.47 -3.93 3.19
C VAL A 306 -3.94 -5.35 3.43
N VAL A 307 -2.63 -5.57 3.28
CA VAL A 307 -1.99 -6.86 3.57
C VAL A 307 -2.27 -7.28 5.02
N VAL A 308 -2.15 -6.36 5.98
CA VAL A 308 -2.43 -6.61 7.40
C VAL A 308 -3.88 -7.08 7.63
N LYS A 309 -4.87 -6.51 6.94
CA LYS A 309 -6.27 -6.96 7.02
C LYS A 309 -6.41 -8.41 6.58
N ILE A 310 -5.76 -8.79 5.49
CA ILE A 310 -5.77 -10.16 4.96
C ILE A 310 -5.09 -11.13 5.93
N LEU A 311 -3.93 -10.77 6.49
CA LEU A 311 -3.24 -11.57 7.50
C LEU A 311 -4.06 -11.75 8.78
N LYS A 312 -5.00 -10.84 9.06
CA LYS A 312 -5.99 -10.93 10.15
C LYS A 312 -7.26 -11.70 9.76
N GLY A 313 -7.34 -12.21 8.53
CA GLY A 313 -8.42 -13.10 8.08
C GLY A 313 -9.50 -12.45 7.22
N GLU A 314 -9.37 -11.17 6.83
CA GLU A 314 -10.27 -10.57 5.83
C GLU A 314 -10.01 -11.20 4.46
N LYS A 315 -11.08 -11.42 3.68
CA LYS A 315 -10.95 -11.98 2.34
C LYS A 315 -10.62 -10.88 1.33
N PRO A 316 -9.64 -11.10 0.43
CA PRO A 316 -9.30 -10.10 -0.59
C PRO A 316 -10.50 -9.60 -1.39
N GLY A 317 -11.37 -10.51 -1.80
CA GLY A 317 -12.56 -10.21 -2.60
C GLY A 317 -13.61 -9.36 -1.91
N ASP A 318 -13.56 -9.19 -0.60
CA ASP A 318 -14.46 -8.34 0.19
C ASP A 318 -13.85 -6.96 0.50
N ILE A 319 -12.56 -6.76 0.16
CA ILE A 319 -11.84 -5.48 0.34
C ILE A 319 -11.87 -4.74 -1.00
N ALA A 320 -12.48 -3.54 -1.01
CA ALA A 320 -12.49 -2.69 -2.19
C ALA A 320 -11.07 -2.32 -2.65
N VAL A 321 -10.88 -2.20 -3.95
CA VAL A 321 -9.68 -1.60 -4.53
C VAL A 321 -9.81 -0.09 -4.45
N ASP A 322 -9.03 0.52 -3.58
CA ASP A 322 -8.99 1.98 -3.44
C ASP A 322 -7.96 2.61 -4.41
N ILE A 323 -8.12 3.91 -4.65
CA ILE A 323 -7.08 4.73 -5.29
C ILE A 323 -6.19 5.30 -4.17
N ALA A 324 -4.88 5.31 -4.38
CA ALA A 324 -3.91 5.88 -3.47
C ALA A 324 -4.25 7.33 -3.13
N LYS A 325 -4.03 7.73 -1.89
CA LYS A 325 -4.34 9.07 -1.39
C LYS A 325 -3.06 9.88 -1.20
N GLY A 326 -3.21 11.17 -1.37
CA GLY A 326 -2.11 12.13 -1.22
C GLY A 326 -1.33 12.28 -2.52
N THR A 327 -1.35 13.48 -3.08
CA THR A 327 -0.52 13.86 -4.22
C THR A 327 0.36 15.02 -3.83
N ASP A 328 1.63 14.94 -4.23
CA ASP A 328 2.64 15.96 -4.03
C ASP A 328 2.99 16.64 -5.35
N LEU A 329 3.19 17.95 -5.32
CA LEU A 329 3.81 18.69 -6.40
C LEU A 329 5.29 18.85 -6.08
N VAL A 330 6.14 18.21 -6.86
CA VAL A 330 7.59 18.33 -6.75
C VAL A 330 8.12 19.04 -7.99
N ILE A 331 8.98 20.02 -7.82
CA ILE A 331 9.63 20.77 -8.90
C ILE A 331 11.14 20.74 -8.74
N ASN A 332 11.87 20.82 -9.86
CA ASN A 332 13.32 20.86 -9.90
C ASN A 332 13.79 22.15 -10.58
N LEU A 333 14.28 23.09 -9.77
CA LEU A 333 14.76 24.41 -10.23
C LEU A 333 16.06 24.29 -11.04
N GLY A 334 16.92 23.31 -10.68
CA GLY A 334 18.14 23.02 -11.43
C GLY A 334 17.84 22.46 -12.82
N ALA A 335 16.89 21.51 -12.93
CA ALA A 335 16.42 20.97 -14.21
C ALA A 335 15.75 22.05 -15.06
N ALA A 336 14.93 22.91 -14.44
CA ALA A 336 14.29 24.04 -15.12
C ALA A 336 15.32 24.95 -15.80
N LYS A 337 16.38 25.33 -15.09
CA LYS A 337 17.48 26.13 -15.64
C LYS A 337 18.17 25.44 -16.82
N LYS A 338 18.43 24.13 -16.71
CA LYS A 338 19.08 23.35 -17.78
C LYS A 338 18.18 23.24 -19.02
N MET A 339 16.88 23.02 -18.82
CA MET A 339 15.91 22.88 -19.91
C MET A 339 15.37 24.22 -20.42
N GLY A 340 15.78 25.36 -19.83
CA GLY A 340 15.39 26.71 -20.27
C GLY A 340 13.94 27.07 -19.90
N VAL A 341 13.45 26.57 -18.79
CA VAL A 341 12.10 26.83 -18.26
C VAL A 341 12.16 27.71 -17.01
N GLU A 342 11.25 28.65 -16.88
CA GLU A 342 11.01 29.38 -15.66
C GLU A 342 9.65 28.99 -15.07
N PHE A 343 9.64 28.56 -13.80
CA PHE A 343 8.39 28.27 -13.12
C PHE A 343 7.66 29.56 -12.73
N PRO A 344 6.33 29.65 -13.00
CA PRO A 344 5.52 30.73 -12.43
C PRO A 344 5.58 30.71 -10.89
N GLN A 345 5.58 31.88 -10.26
CA GLN A 345 5.66 31.98 -8.81
C GLN A 345 4.54 31.18 -8.10
N ALA A 346 3.34 31.16 -8.66
CA ALA A 346 2.22 30.38 -8.12
C ALA A 346 2.49 28.85 -8.09
N VAL A 347 3.27 28.33 -9.05
CA VAL A 347 3.70 26.92 -9.05
C VAL A 347 4.76 26.69 -7.98
N ILE A 348 5.72 27.61 -7.86
CA ILE A 348 6.77 27.54 -6.82
C ILE A 348 6.15 27.58 -5.41
N ASP A 349 5.17 28.47 -5.18
CA ASP A 349 4.56 28.66 -3.85
C ASP A 349 3.78 27.44 -3.38
N ARG A 350 3.10 26.73 -4.29
CA ARG A 350 2.30 25.54 -3.96
C ARG A 350 3.06 24.22 -4.03
N ALA A 351 4.33 24.24 -4.47
CA ALA A 351 5.13 23.03 -4.53
C ALA A 351 5.38 22.45 -3.13
N THR A 352 5.06 21.18 -2.95
CA THR A 352 5.31 20.40 -1.72
C THR A 352 6.81 20.25 -1.47
N SER A 353 7.59 20.08 -2.54
CA SER A 353 9.05 19.96 -2.47
C SER A 353 9.72 20.64 -3.67
N LYS A 354 10.87 21.24 -3.39
CA LYS A 354 11.71 21.95 -4.37
C LYS A 354 13.11 21.35 -4.36
N ILE A 355 13.64 21.06 -5.53
CA ILE A 355 14.99 20.54 -5.75
C ILE A 355 15.76 21.63 -6.49
N ASP A 356 17.00 21.93 -6.02
CA ASP A 356 17.88 22.95 -6.57
C ASP A 356 18.88 22.34 -7.57
#